data_cdd86da01ad8c0c75f7cf1a00e790ccf
#
_entry.id   cdd86da01ad8c0c75f7cf1a00e790ccf
#
_cell.length_a   1.000
_cell.length_b   1.000
_cell.length_c   1.000
_cell.angle_alpha   90.00
_cell.angle_beta   90.00
_cell.angle_gamma   90.00
#
_symmetry.space_group_name_H-M   'P 1'
#
loop_
_entity.id
_entity.type
_entity.pdbx_description
1 polymer ?
#
loop_
_entity_poly.entity_id
_entity_poly.type
_entity_poly.pdbx_seq_one_letter_code
_entity_poly.pdbx_strand_id
1 'polypeptide(L)'
;MRPLRDEVSQQSLILMGVPKKFCNKTLKDFNTYNDKVLKEVKKFVTNYIDNIEENIEDNKGIFFFGANGVGKSFLSCIILKEAYRHRYSCRRVTFSQYISAYTESWGANKTDREVLEQDLLDKYKGVEFLVLEEIGKEIDSKIAKPILEDLLRYREEHGLVTIICCNMNLEEFKSQYENSICSIIAGTQTIIKIVGKDRRQEVFEND
;
A
#
# COMPACT_ATOMS: atom_id res chain seq x y z
N MET A 1 -3.66 -1.53 23.43
CA MET A 1 -3.95 -0.23 22.74
C MET A 1 -2.74 0.69 22.90
N ARG A 2 -2.12 1.09 21.79
CA ARG A 2 -0.98 2.05 21.81
C ARG A 2 -1.49 3.48 22.04
N PRO A 3 -0.78 4.33 22.80
CA PRO A 3 -1.19 5.73 22.94
C PRO A 3 -1.10 6.44 21.59
N LEU A 4 -2.11 7.24 21.25
CA LEU A 4 -2.14 7.99 20.00
C LEU A 4 -1.00 9.03 19.95
N ARG A 5 -0.55 9.38 18.75
CA ARG A 5 0.29 10.58 18.53
C ARG A 5 -0.57 11.82 18.70
N ASP A 6 -0.13 12.77 19.50
CA ASP A 6 -0.86 14.03 19.70
C ASP A 6 -0.92 14.85 18.41
N GLU A 7 0.20 14.86 17.67
CA GLU A 7 0.28 15.55 16.38
C GLU A 7 0.98 14.68 15.32
N VAL A 8 0.49 14.74 14.09
CA VAL A 8 1.09 14.12 12.91
C VAL A 8 1.53 15.22 11.97
N SER A 9 2.82 15.53 11.94
CA SER A 9 3.36 16.57 11.08
C SER A 9 3.28 16.21 9.61
N GLN A 10 3.08 17.19 8.76
CA GLN A 10 3.12 17.00 7.30
C GLN A 10 4.47 16.46 6.83
N GLN A 11 5.57 16.89 7.47
CA GLN A 11 6.92 16.43 7.15
C GLN A 11 7.08 14.94 7.42
N SER A 12 6.60 14.44 8.56
CA SER A 12 6.62 13.00 8.88
C SER A 12 5.85 12.19 7.84
N LEU A 13 4.68 12.68 7.41
CA LEU A 13 3.88 12.02 6.38
C LEU A 13 4.63 11.95 5.03
N ILE A 14 5.29 13.03 4.62
CA ILE A 14 6.08 13.07 3.39
C ILE A 14 7.26 12.09 3.48
N LEU A 15 7.97 12.04 4.60
CA LEU A 15 9.06 11.11 4.83
C LEU A 15 8.62 9.64 4.76
N MET A 16 7.39 9.34 5.16
CA MET A 16 6.80 8.00 4.99
C MET A 16 6.36 7.68 3.55
N GLY A 17 6.46 8.64 2.63
CA GLY A 17 6.08 8.48 1.23
C GLY A 17 4.64 8.93 0.90
N VAL A 18 3.93 9.58 1.83
CA VAL A 18 2.60 10.16 1.55
C VAL A 18 2.74 11.37 0.63
N PRO A 19 2.08 11.41 -0.53
CA PRO A 19 2.12 12.57 -1.41
C PRO A 19 1.60 13.84 -0.70
N LYS A 20 2.29 14.97 -0.90
CA LYS A 20 1.94 16.26 -0.28
C LYS A 20 0.45 16.61 -0.38
N LYS A 21 -0.17 16.34 -1.55
CA LYS A 21 -1.60 16.57 -1.82
C LYS A 21 -2.55 15.76 -0.91
N PHE A 22 -2.07 14.68 -0.27
CA PHE A 22 -2.87 13.83 0.60
C PHE A 22 -2.59 14.04 2.09
N CYS A 23 -1.56 14.81 2.46
CA CYS A 23 -1.20 15.02 3.86
C CYS A 23 -2.37 15.60 4.69
N ASN A 24 -3.06 16.62 4.18
CA ASN A 24 -4.17 17.29 4.87
C ASN A 24 -5.55 16.69 4.52
N LYS A 25 -5.60 15.61 3.73
CA LYS A 25 -6.85 14.96 3.35
C LYS A 25 -7.31 13.95 4.41
N THR A 26 -8.61 13.77 4.52
CA THR A 26 -9.28 12.82 5.41
C THR A 26 -10.23 11.93 4.61
N LEU A 27 -10.80 10.91 5.22
CA LEU A 27 -11.80 10.06 4.56
C LEU A 27 -13.08 10.85 4.15
N LYS A 28 -13.33 12.02 4.77
CA LYS A 28 -14.43 12.92 4.38
C LYS A 28 -14.25 13.46 2.96
N ASP A 29 -13.00 13.66 2.53
CA ASP A 29 -12.66 14.14 1.18
C ASP A 29 -12.82 13.07 0.09
N PHE A 30 -13.11 11.81 0.45
CA PHE A 30 -13.43 10.78 -0.51
C PHE A 30 -14.86 10.95 -1.00
N ASN A 31 -15.02 11.57 -2.17
CA ASN A 31 -16.32 11.73 -2.81
C ASN A 31 -16.80 10.39 -3.38
N THR A 32 -18.00 9.99 -3.03
CA THR A 32 -18.63 8.77 -3.55
C THR A 32 -19.50 9.03 -4.77
N TYR A 33 -19.69 10.30 -5.18
CA TYR A 33 -20.56 10.71 -6.31
C TYR A 33 -21.95 10.03 -6.25
N ASN A 34 -22.42 9.76 -5.07
CA ASN A 34 -23.67 9.03 -4.79
C ASN A 34 -23.68 7.57 -5.34
N ASP A 35 -22.55 7.06 -5.83
CA ASP A 35 -22.37 5.70 -6.30
C ASP A 35 -22.46 4.71 -5.12
N LYS A 36 -23.24 3.65 -5.30
CA LYS A 36 -23.50 2.65 -4.27
C LYS A 36 -22.23 1.85 -3.91
N VAL A 37 -21.43 1.47 -4.91
CA VAL A 37 -20.21 0.70 -4.70
C VAL A 37 -19.17 1.53 -3.94
N LEU A 38 -18.99 2.81 -4.33
CA LEU A 38 -18.07 3.71 -3.64
C LEU A 38 -18.51 4.02 -2.20
N LYS A 39 -19.82 4.05 -1.92
CA LYS A 39 -20.33 4.16 -0.54
C LYS A 39 -19.96 2.94 0.29
N GLU A 40 -20.09 1.73 -0.25
CA GLU A 40 -19.67 0.50 0.44
C GLU A 40 -18.15 0.46 0.66
N VAL A 41 -17.35 0.86 -0.32
CA VAL A 41 -15.90 1.01 -0.17
C VAL A 41 -15.57 2.01 0.95
N LYS A 42 -16.22 3.17 0.98
CA LYS A 42 -16.02 4.16 2.04
C LYS A 42 -16.39 3.61 3.42
N LYS A 43 -17.52 2.91 3.52
CA LYS A 43 -17.98 2.25 4.74
C LYS A 43 -16.98 1.18 5.21
N PHE A 44 -16.48 0.34 4.29
CA PHE A 44 -15.45 -0.64 4.59
C PHE A 44 -14.19 0.02 5.15
N VAL A 45 -13.68 1.08 4.49
CA VAL A 45 -12.49 1.81 4.95
C VAL A 45 -12.73 2.49 6.30
N THR A 46 -13.93 3.03 6.54
CA THR A 46 -14.29 3.57 7.87
C THR A 46 -14.17 2.48 8.94
N ASN A 47 -14.82 1.33 8.73
CA ASN A 47 -14.76 0.23 9.68
C ASN A 47 -13.33 -0.31 9.88
N TYR A 48 -12.53 -0.38 8.82
CA TYR A 48 -11.13 -0.79 8.91
C TYR A 48 -10.30 0.17 9.78
N ILE A 49 -10.50 1.48 9.62
CA ILE A 49 -9.85 2.53 10.41
C ILE A 49 -10.29 2.47 11.87
N ASP A 50 -11.60 2.32 12.12
CA ASP A 50 -12.16 2.27 13.47
C ASP A 50 -11.63 1.05 14.28
N ASN A 51 -11.20 -0.02 13.58
CA ASN A 51 -10.61 -1.24 14.15
C ASN A 51 -9.14 -1.43 13.74
N ILE A 52 -8.38 -0.34 13.55
CA ILE A 52 -7.05 -0.39 12.94
C ILE A 52 -6.05 -1.25 13.73
N GLU A 53 -6.07 -1.20 15.06
CA GLU A 53 -5.16 -1.99 15.90
C GLU A 53 -5.45 -3.49 15.76
N GLU A 54 -6.71 -3.90 15.86
CA GLU A 54 -7.13 -5.29 15.66
C GLU A 54 -6.75 -5.81 14.26
N ASN A 55 -7.00 -5.01 13.22
CA ASN A 55 -6.65 -5.37 11.85
C ASN A 55 -5.13 -5.53 11.66
N ILE A 56 -4.32 -4.73 12.36
CA ILE A 56 -2.86 -4.85 12.30
C ILE A 56 -2.38 -6.07 13.10
N GLU A 57 -2.90 -6.30 14.29
CA GLU A 57 -2.57 -7.46 15.13
C GLU A 57 -2.94 -8.79 14.45
N ASP A 58 -4.05 -8.81 13.71
CA ASP A 58 -4.52 -9.97 12.95
C ASP A 58 -3.89 -10.11 11.55
N ASN A 59 -2.92 -9.28 11.19
CA ASN A 59 -2.31 -9.22 9.85
C ASN A 59 -3.34 -9.11 8.71
N LYS A 60 -4.41 -8.33 8.91
CA LYS A 60 -5.46 -8.11 7.92
C LYS A 60 -5.12 -6.95 6.99
N GLY A 61 -4.52 -7.24 5.84
CA GLY A 61 -4.22 -6.26 4.79
C GLY A 61 -5.41 -6.00 3.86
N ILE A 62 -5.17 -5.14 2.85
CA ILE A 62 -6.17 -4.83 1.82
C ILE A 62 -5.52 -4.85 0.44
N PHE A 63 -6.16 -5.54 -0.51
CA PHE A 63 -5.81 -5.49 -1.92
C PHE A 63 -6.81 -4.61 -2.67
N PHE A 64 -6.45 -3.35 -2.91
CA PHE A 64 -7.22 -2.44 -3.74
C PHE A 64 -6.88 -2.63 -5.22
N PHE A 65 -7.88 -2.92 -6.05
CA PHE A 65 -7.69 -3.01 -7.49
C PHE A 65 -8.73 -2.21 -8.27
N GLY A 66 -8.39 -1.83 -9.51
CA GLY A 66 -9.26 -1.05 -10.39
C GLY A 66 -8.48 -0.04 -11.22
N ALA A 67 -9.16 0.68 -12.11
CA ALA A 67 -8.58 1.62 -13.05
C ALA A 67 -7.73 2.72 -12.39
N ASN A 68 -6.94 3.43 -13.19
CA ASN A 68 -6.20 4.60 -12.72
C ASN A 68 -7.17 5.71 -12.25
N GLY A 69 -6.75 6.47 -11.23
CA GLY A 69 -7.48 7.65 -10.77
C GLY A 69 -8.75 7.39 -9.95
N VAL A 70 -9.20 6.15 -9.75
CA VAL A 70 -10.43 5.83 -9.01
C VAL A 70 -10.34 6.07 -7.49
N GLY A 71 -9.12 6.27 -6.93
CA GLY A 71 -8.94 6.63 -5.53
C GLY A 71 -8.20 5.61 -4.67
N LYS A 72 -7.59 4.54 -5.23
CA LYS A 72 -6.82 3.53 -4.48
C LYS A 72 -5.75 4.17 -3.59
N SER A 73 -4.83 4.93 -4.18
CA SER A 73 -3.74 5.62 -3.46
C SER A 73 -4.24 6.67 -2.46
N PHE A 74 -5.41 7.23 -2.67
CA PHE A 74 -6.01 8.14 -1.70
C PHE A 74 -6.43 7.37 -0.45
N LEU A 75 -7.20 6.28 -0.61
CA LEU A 75 -7.70 5.48 0.51
C LEU A 75 -6.56 4.80 1.27
N SER A 76 -5.57 4.23 0.57
CA SER A 76 -4.40 3.62 1.20
C SER A 76 -3.60 4.62 2.04
N CYS A 77 -3.43 5.88 1.56
CA CYS A 77 -2.79 6.94 2.34
C CYS A 77 -3.60 7.37 3.57
N ILE A 78 -4.94 7.37 3.50
CA ILE A 78 -5.78 7.70 4.67
C ILE A 78 -5.60 6.63 5.76
N ILE A 79 -5.64 5.35 5.38
CA ILE A 79 -5.44 4.24 6.32
C ILE A 79 -4.03 4.27 6.92
N LEU A 80 -3.00 4.47 6.08
CA LEU A 80 -1.61 4.59 6.55
C LEU A 80 -1.43 5.71 7.58
N LYS A 81 -2.06 6.86 7.37
CA LYS A 81 -2.00 7.97 8.33
C LYS A 81 -2.61 7.60 9.68
N GLU A 82 -3.69 6.81 9.69
CA GLU A 82 -4.29 6.35 10.93
C GLU A 82 -3.40 5.31 11.63
N ALA A 83 -2.84 4.33 10.92
CA ALA A 83 -1.84 3.42 11.48
C ALA A 83 -0.65 4.16 12.11
N TYR A 84 -0.14 5.18 11.43
CA TYR A 84 0.93 6.04 11.97
C TYR A 84 0.49 6.82 13.21
N ARG A 85 -0.75 7.30 13.25
CA ARG A 85 -1.33 7.96 14.44
C ARG A 85 -1.35 7.02 15.64
N HIS A 86 -1.61 5.74 15.44
CA HIS A 86 -1.53 4.67 16.44
C HIS A 86 -0.10 4.18 16.71
N ARG A 87 0.95 4.93 16.31
CA ARG A 87 2.36 4.68 16.58
C ARG A 87 2.94 3.43 15.93
N TYR A 88 2.31 2.90 14.89
CA TYR A 88 2.94 1.87 14.08
C TYR A 88 4.03 2.48 13.19
N SER A 89 5.07 1.70 12.92
CA SER A 89 6.06 2.03 11.88
C SER A 89 5.43 1.84 10.51
N CYS A 90 5.40 2.92 9.71
CA CYS A 90 4.65 2.96 8.46
C CYS A 90 5.51 3.39 7.28
N ARG A 91 5.29 2.78 6.13
CA ARG A 91 5.90 3.20 4.86
C ARG A 91 4.93 3.05 3.71
N ARG A 92 5.01 3.99 2.77
CA ARG A 92 4.41 3.89 1.45
C ARG A 92 5.51 3.95 0.40
N VAL A 93 5.47 3.05 -0.57
CA VAL A 93 6.46 2.94 -1.64
C VAL A 93 5.77 2.43 -2.91
N THR A 94 6.24 2.86 -4.08
CA THR A 94 5.86 2.17 -5.33
C THR A 94 6.67 0.89 -5.47
N PHE A 95 6.09 -0.11 -6.11
CA PHE A 95 6.80 -1.38 -6.27
C PHE A 95 8.09 -1.22 -7.10
N SER A 96 8.09 -0.33 -8.09
CA SER A 96 9.32 0.00 -8.84
C SER A 96 10.41 0.60 -7.95
N GLN A 97 10.06 1.47 -7.01
CA GLN A 97 11.03 2.02 -6.05
C GLN A 97 11.55 0.94 -5.09
N TYR A 98 10.68 0.01 -4.66
CA TYR A 98 11.10 -1.11 -3.84
C TYR A 98 12.06 -2.03 -4.59
N ILE A 99 11.77 -2.39 -5.85
CA ILE A 99 12.69 -3.17 -6.72
C ILE A 99 14.04 -2.46 -6.84
N SER A 100 14.05 -1.15 -7.08
CA SER A 100 15.31 -0.39 -7.18
C SER A 100 16.13 -0.49 -5.89
N ALA A 101 15.52 -0.30 -4.73
CA ALA A 101 16.19 -0.43 -3.44
C ALA A 101 16.66 -1.87 -3.17
N TYR A 102 15.88 -2.87 -3.55
CA TYR A 102 16.23 -4.29 -3.41
C TYR A 102 17.45 -4.67 -4.26
N THR A 103 17.51 -4.19 -5.51
CA THR A 103 18.58 -4.52 -6.45
C THR A 103 19.86 -3.69 -6.25
N GLU A 104 19.80 -2.62 -5.48
CA GLU A 104 20.95 -1.75 -5.20
C GLU A 104 22.10 -2.52 -4.53
N SER A 105 21.78 -3.53 -3.71
CA SER A 105 22.79 -4.36 -3.04
C SER A 105 23.50 -5.36 -3.95
N TRP A 106 22.99 -5.63 -5.18
CA TRP A 106 23.51 -6.72 -6.01
C TRP A 106 24.92 -6.49 -6.56
N GLY A 107 25.30 -5.24 -6.79
CA GLY A 107 26.63 -4.86 -7.27
C GLY A 107 27.56 -4.34 -6.18
N ALA A 108 27.12 -4.28 -4.93
CA ALA A 108 27.88 -3.73 -3.82
C ALA A 108 28.92 -4.71 -3.26
N ASN A 109 30.01 -4.21 -2.69
CA ASN A 109 30.91 -5.01 -1.89
C ASN A 109 30.22 -5.53 -0.61
N LYS A 110 30.84 -6.47 0.11
CA LYS A 110 30.20 -7.15 1.24
C LYS A 110 29.70 -6.18 2.33
N THR A 111 30.50 -5.18 2.69
CA THR A 111 30.19 -4.24 3.78
C THR A 111 29.02 -3.34 3.39
N ASP A 112 29.06 -2.77 2.17
CA ASP A 112 28.00 -1.91 1.66
C ASP A 112 26.70 -2.69 1.45
N ARG A 113 26.80 -3.95 1.03
CA ARG A 113 25.67 -4.86 0.87
C ARG A 113 24.93 -5.08 2.18
N GLU A 114 25.62 -5.39 3.27
CA GLU A 114 25.03 -5.57 4.59
C GLU A 114 24.27 -4.32 5.05
N VAL A 115 24.80 -3.14 4.79
CA VAL A 115 24.13 -1.86 5.10
C VAL A 115 22.87 -1.65 4.25
N LEU A 116 22.95 -1.91 2.94
CA LEU A 116 21.80 -1.77 2.04
C LEU A 116 20.68 -2.77 2.33
N GLU A 117 21.02 -4.01 2.66
CA GLU A 117 20.05 -5.03 3.07
C GLU A 117 19.37 -4.66 4.40
N GLN A 118 20.11 -4.11 5.37
CA GLN A 118 19.54 -3.61 6.62
C GLN A 118 18.64 -2.39 6.37
N ASP A 119 19.06 -1.46 5.53
CA ASP A 119 18.25 -0.31 5.10
C ASP A 119 16.94 -0.72 4.42
N LEU A 120 16.98 -1.77 3.57
CA LEU A 120 15.79 -2.32 2.92
C LEU A 120 14.83 -2.90 3.96
N LEU A 121 15.37 -3.64 4.94
CA LEU A 121 14.59 -4.21 6.03
C LEU A 121 13.93 -3.10 6.86
N ASP A 122 14.70 -2.14 7.34
CA ASP A 122 14.22 -1.10 8.26
C ASP A 122 13.23 -0.13 7.60
N LYS A 123 13.45 0.18 6.31
CA LYS A 123 12.64 1.18 5.59
C LYS A 123 11.40 0.61 4.92
N TYR A 124 11.40 -0.69 4.57
CA TYR A 124 10.32 -1.26 3.77
C TYR A 124 9.86 -2.63 4.25
N LYS A 125 10.77 -3.62 4.31
CA LYS A 125 10.40 -5.02 4.50
C LYS A 125 9.88 -5.29 5.90
N GLY A 126 10.49 -4.67 6.93
CA GLY A 126 10.19 -4.88 8.34
C GLY A 126 9.27 -3.86 9.00
N VAL A 127 8.78 -2.82 8.29
CA VAL A 127 7.83 -1.87 8.90
C VAL A 127 6.50 -2.58 9.21
N GLU A 128 5.85 -2.20 10.31
CA GLU A 128 4.61 -2.85 10.74
C GLU A 128 3.46 -2.67 9.73
N PHE A 129 3.42 -1.51 9.06
CA PHE A 129 2.37 -1.18 8.10
C PHE A 129 2.95 -0.67 6.79
N LEU A 130 2.85 -1.46 5.73
CA LEU A 130 3.35 -1.10 4.40
C LEU A 130 2.21 -0.83 3.42
N VAL A 131 2.31 0.26 2.67
CA VAL A 131 1.49 0.50 1.48
C VAL A 131 2.37 0.32 0.24
N LEU A 132 2.06 -0.70 -0.56
CA LEU A 132 2.75 -1.04 -1.80
C LEU A 132 1.89 -0.63 -3.00
N GLU A 133 2.40 0.33 -3.77
CA GLU A 133 1.66 0.97 -4.85
C GLU A 133 2.13 0.52 -6.22
N GLU A 134 1.23 0.61 -7.20
CA GLU A 134 1.52 0.48 -8.62
C GLU A 134 2.04 -0.91 -9.04
N ILE A 135 1.61 -1.97 -8.36
CA ILE A 135 1.88 -3.33 -8.81
C ILE A 135 1.25 -3.54 -10.19
N GLY A 136 1.99 -4.20 -11.09
CA GLY A 136 1.59 -4.44 -12.47
C GLY A 136 2.09 -3.40 -13.47
N LYS A 137 2.94 -2.47 -13.04
CA LYS A 137 3.62 -1.50 -13.93
C LYS A 137 5.11 -1.79 -14.13
N GLU A 138 5.59 -2.92 -13.63
CA GLU A 138 6.99 -3.31 -13.68
C GLU A 138 7.40 -3.62 -15.13
N ILE A 139 8.59 -3.12 -15.52
CA ILE A 139 9.12 -3.31 -16.87
C ILE A 139 9.66 -4.74 -17.04
N ASP A 140 10.27 -5.33 -16.00
CA ASP A 140 10.84 -6.69 -16.03
C ASP A 140 10.13 -7.61 -15.03
N SER A 141 9.20 -8.42 -15.55
CA SER A 141 8.44 -9.38 -14.75
C SER A 141 9.30 -10.54 -14.20
N LYS A 142 10.47 -10.84 -14.80
CA LYS A 142 11.34 -11.93 -14.36
C LYS A 142 12.01 -11.61 -13.01
N ILE A 143 12.38 -10.35 -12.81
CA ILE A 143 12.98 -9.87 -11.54
C ILE A 143 11.88 -9.51 -10.55
N ALA A 144 10.83 -8.85 -11.02
CA ALA A 144 9.78 -8.31 -10.18
C ALA A 144 9.02 -9.39 -9.39
N LYS A 145 8.68 -10.52 -10.02
CA LYS A 145 7.90 -11.58 -9.37
C LYS A 145 8.61 -12.19 -8.15
N PRO A 146 9.86 -12.68 -8.24
CA PRO A 146 10.57 -13.20 -7.08
C PRO A 146 10.73 -12.17 -5.96
N ILE A 147 10.96 -10.90 -6.30
CA ILE A 147 11.09 -9.81 -5.31
C ILE A 147 9.76 -9.56 -4.60
N LEU A 148 8.63 -9.58 -5.34
CA LEU A 148 7.31 -9.43 -4.73
C LEU A 148 6.99 -10.60 -3.82
N GLU A 149 7.26 -11.82 -4.26
CA GLU A 149 7.03 -13.03 -3.47
C GLU A 149 7.85 -13.01 -2.17
N ASP A 150 9.14 -12.70 -2.24
CA ASP A 150 10.02 -12.58 -1.08
C ASP A 150 9.50 -11.52 -0.08
N LEU A 151 9.08 -10.36 -0.59
CA LEU A 151 8.50 -9.31 0.27
C LEU A 151 7.23 -9.79 0.97
N LEU A 152 6.27 -10.31 0.21
CA LEU A 152 4.96 -10.69 0.75
C LEU A 152 5.07 -11.87 1.70
N ARG A 153 5.90 -12.89 1.39
CA ARG A 153 6.15 -14.05 2.24
C ARG A 153 6.80 -13.64 3.57
N TYR A 154 7.86 -12.82 3.50
CA TYR A 154 8.49 -12.30 4.71
C TYR A 154 7.48 -11.58 5.61
N ARG A 155 6.63 -10.72 5.02
CA ARG A 155 5.66 -9.94 5.79
C ARG A 155 4.53 -10.80 6.36
N GLU A 156 4.07 -11.81 5.62
CA GLU A 156 3.13 -12.82 6.11
C GLU A 156 3.71 -13.58 7.32
N GLU A 157 4.94 -14.11 7.21
CA GLU A 157 5.61 -14.87 8.26
C GLU A 157 5.86 -14.05 9.54
N HIS A 158 6.01 -12.72 9.41
CA HIS A 158 6.26 -11.82 10.55
C HIS A 158 5.00 -11.08 11.03
N GLY A 159 3.82 -11.41 10.50
CA GLY A 159 2.56 -10.75 10.89
C GLY A 159 2.51 -9.26 10.57
N LEU A 160 3.15 -8.81 9.47
CA LEU A 160 3.28 -7.42 9.09
C LEU A 160 2.26 -7.03 8.02
N VAL A 161 1.39 -6.07 8.33
CA VAL A 161 0.29 -5.68 7.45
C VAL A 161 0.76 -5.00 6.16
N THR A 162 0.23 -5.47 5.03
CA THR A 162 0.45 -4.85 3.73
C THR A 162 -0.87 -4.39 3.10
N ILE A 163 -0.92 -3.14 2.65
CA ILE A 163 -1.95 -2.69 1.70
C ILE A 163 -1.34 -2.65 0.31
N ILE A 164 -2.01 -3.28 -0.65
CA ILE A 164 -1.58 -3.34 -2.05
C ILE A 164 -2.53 -2.51 -2.91
N CYS A 165 -1.97 -1.66 -3.79
CA CYS A 165 -2.70 -0.93 -4.81
C CYS A 165 -2.29 -1.42 -6.21
N CYS A 166 -3.21 -2.08 -6.92
CA CYS A 166 -3.01 -2.64 -8.25
C CYS A 166 -3.90 -1.96 -9.29
N ASN A 167 -3.35 -1.67 -10.48
CA ASN A 167 -4.11 -1.07 -11.57
C ASN A 167 -4.70 -2.11 -12.54
N MET A 168 -4.34 -3.37 -12.36
CA MET A 168 -4.86 -4.49 -13.14
C MET A 168 -6.20 -4.95 -12.59
N ASN A 169 -7.01 -5.59 -13.41
CA ASN A 169 -8.12 -6.38 -12.91
C ASN A 169 -7.62 -7.69 -12.29
N LEU A 170 -8.51 -8.41 -11.59
CA LEU A 170 -8.12 -9.61 -10.85
C LEU A 170 -7.70 -10.78 -11.75
N GLU A 171 -8.27 -10.88 -12.95
CA GLU A 171 -7.93 -11.93 -13.93
C GLU A 171 -6.55 -11.67 -14.52
N GLU A 172 -6.27 -10.43 -14.91
CA GLU A 172 -4.94 -9.99 -15.36
C GLU A 172 -3.89 -10.24 -14.28
N PHE A 173 -4.18 -9.88 -13.03
CA PHE A 173 -3.28 -10.11 -11.91
C PHE A 173 -2.97 -11.60 -11.76
N LYS A 174 -3.99 -12.47 -11.72
CA LYS A 174 -3.82 -13.93 -11.62
C LYS A 174 -3.06 -14.53 -12.81
N SER A 175 -3.20 -13.97 -14.00
CA SER A 175 -2.46 -14.44 -15.17
C SER A 175 -0.99 -14.03 -15.17
N GLN A 176 -0.69 -12.89 -14.56
CA GLN A 176 0.67 -12.34 -14.52
C GLN A 176 1.48 -12.87 -13.34
N TYR A 177 0.86 -13.07 -12.16
CA TYR A 177 1.54 -13.51 -10.94
C TYR A 177 1.26 -14.98 -10.63
N GLU A 178 2.24 -15.63 -10.01
CA GLU A 178 2.18 -17.06 -9.69
C GLU A 178 1.14 -17.36 -8.60
N ASN A 179 0.73 -18.63 -8.54
CA ASN A 179 -0.25 -19.09 -7.54
C ASN A 179 0.20 -18.84 -6.11
N SER A 180 1.52 -18.85 -5.83
CA SER A 180 2.10 -18.56 -4.52
C SER A 180 1.76 -17.13 -4.05
N ILE A 181 1.99 -16.13 -4.91
CA ILE A 181 1.67 -14.72 -4.62
C ILE A 181 0.16 -14.54 -4.44
N CYS A 182 -0.64 -15.16 -5.31
CA CYS A 182 -2.10 -15.11 -5.21
C CYS A 182 -2.61 -15.75 -3.91
N SER A 183 -1.97 -16.84 -3.46
CA SER A 183 -2.29 -17.53 -2.21
C SER A 183 -2.01 -16.67 -0.98
N ILE A 184 -0.82 -16.04 -0.92
CA ILE A 184 -0.46 -15.12 0.17
C ILE A 184 -1.47 -13.97 0.26
N ILE A 185 -1.79 -13.35 -0.89
CA ILE A 185 -2.78 -12.26 -0.93
C ILE A 185 -4.16 -12.73 -0.46
N ALA A 186 -4.61 -13.90 -0.89
CA ALA A 186 -5.90 -14.44 -0.47
C ALA A 186 -5.96 -14.78 1.03
N GLY A 187 -4.83 -15.17 1.62
CA GLY A 187 -4.72 -15.49 3.05
C GLY A 187 -4.62 -14.27 3.97
N THR A 188 -4.02 -13.17 3.47
CA THR A 188 -3.69 -12.01 4.32
C THR A 188 -4.46 -10.74 4.00
N GLN A 189 -5.25 -10.70 2.89
CA GLN A 189 -5.80 -9.45 2.41
C GLN A 189 -7.29 -9.53 2.07
N THR A 190 -8.03 -8.49 2.41
CA THR A 190 -9.39 -8.28 1.89
C THR A 190 -9.31 -7.66 0.51
N ILE A 191 -9.92 -8.33 -0.48
CA ILE A 191 -9.87 -7.91 -1.89
C ILE A 191 -11.00 -6.91 -2.18
N ILE A 192 -10.65 -5.68 -2.53
CA ILE A 192 -11.60 -4.58 -2.75
C ILE A 192 -11.45 -4.00 -4.16
N LYS A 193 -12.51 -4.14 -4.95
CA LYS A 193 -12.61 -3.46 -6.25
C LYS A 193 -13.05 -2.01 -6.08
N ILE A 194 -12.28 -1.07 -6.62
CA ILE A 194 -12.71 0.33 -6.71
C ILE A 194 -13.06 0.64 -8.16
N VAL A 195 -14.30 1.03 -8.37
CA VAL A 195 -14.83 1.41 -9.69
C VAL A 195 -15.04 2.93 -9.77
N GLY A 196 -15.13 3.48 -10.97
CA GLY A 196 -15.40 4.89 -11.19
C GLY A 196 -14.58 5.51 -12.32
N LYS A 197 -14.85 6.78 -12.59
CA LYS A 197 -14.07 7.58 -13.53
C LYS A 197 -12.73 8.00 -12.91
N ASP A 198 -11.75 8.33 -13.75
CA ASP A 198 -10.50 8.92 -13.28
C ASP A 198 -10.79 10.31 -12.68
N ARG A 199 -10.68 10.42 -11.37
CA ARG A 199 -10.93 11.66 -10.60
C ARG A 199 -9.98 12.82 -10.93
N ARG A 200 -8.91 12.54 -11.68
CA ARG A 200 -7.94 13.55 -12.14
C ARG A 200 -8.40 14.23 -13.43
N GLN A 201 -9.28 13.59 -14.20
CA GLN A 201 -9.79 14.12 -15.48
C GLN A 201 -10.90 15.17 -15.27
N GLU A 202 -11.55 15.22 -14.11
CA GLU A 202 -12.57 16.24 -13.79
C GLU A 202 -12.02 17.68 -13.88
N VAL A 203 -10.70 17.87 -13.78
CA VAL A 203 -10.04 19.17 -13.93
C VAL A 203 -10.01 19.63 -15.37
N PHE A 204 -10.04 18.72 -16.34
CA PHE A 204 -9.98 19.03 -17.79
C PHE A 204 -11.35 19.12 -18.44
N GLU A 205 -12.42 18.69 -17.75
CA GLU A 205 -13.80 18.73 -18.28
C GLU A 205 -14.55 20.03 -17.84
N ASN A 206 -13.95 20.85 -16.95
CA ASN A 206 -14.54 22.07 -16.41
C ASN A 206 -13.88 23.38 -16.93
N ASP A 207 -13.02 23.30 -17.95
CA ASP A 207 -12.48 24.40 -18.73
C ASP A 207 -13.14 24.38 -20.14
#